data_93a7cd162a96bc081f3f0c7b8829aa8a
#
_entry.id   93a7cd162a96bc081f3f0c7b8829aa8a
#
_cell.length_a   1.000
_cell.length_b   1.000
_cell.length_c   1.000
_cell.angle_alpha   90.00
_cell.angle_beta   90.00
_cell.angle_gamma   90.00
#
_symmetry.space_group_name_H-M   'P 1'
#
loop_
_entity.id
_entity.type
_entity.pdbx_description
1 polymer ?
#
loop_
_entity_poly.entity_id
_entity_poly.type
_entity_poly.pdbx_seq_one_letter_code
_entity_poly.pdbx_strand_id
1 'polypeptide(L)'
;KNPMKKILILAVIAALVGVTWFAKTRDWFGIFQPEVAVADDAPTAVAEKKDIDFSIQISGDVMPDTQLDVKAEVGGRIKVLHVQPGDRVKAGQVLVEIDDTDILSAQATAKTEIDGATLAVTKSDRNFERAKDLFEGKLISQEAFDNLSSELDIARNLLVKAERQMQVVRDQLSKTKVLAPGDGTVLTVPVVEGQVAIAAASVNSGTTLMSIANLSKLIVETHVNQVDVSKLVLKQRVKLMAEALKDEEMRAELSFIAPVATIRNGIKGFTVRATISQPTARMRPGMTVQMTIPIAHAEDVVTVPVSAVFKGNGNSRVVYVRKGMKTEKRTVKIGISNTEHAQILHGLIVGEEILLNEPERGQKRG
;
A
#
# COMPACT_ATOMS: atom_id res chain seq x y z
N LYS A 1 18.23 -23.12 -90.53
CA LYS A 1 18.08 -22.21 -89.33
C LYS A 1 18.08 -23.09 -88.08
N ASN A 2 19.22 -23.17 -87.40
CA ASN A 2 19.53 -24.17 -86.40
C ASN A 2 18.69 -23.99 -85.10
N PRO A 3 17.83 -24.94 -84.70
CA PRO A 3 17.06 -24.87 -83.49
C PRO A 3 17.94 -25.00 -82.24
N MET A 4 19.13 -25.62 -82.35
CA MET A 4 20.02 -25.80 -81.16
C MET A 4 20.60 -24.48 -80.58
N LYS A 5 20.81 -23.43 -81.43
CA LYS A 5 21.25 -22.13 -80.87
C LYS A 5 20.21 -21.41 -80.02
N LYS A 6 18.92 -21.63 -80.32
CA LYS A 6 17.83 -21.03 -79.50
C LYS A 6 17.68 -21.73 -78.13
N ILE A 7 17.93 -23.04 -78.08
CA ILE A 7 17.87 -23.81 -76.80
C ILE A 7 19.06 -23.44 -75.92
N LEU A 8 20.24 -23.20 -76.49
CA LEU A 8 21.44 -22.81 -75.75
C LEU A 8 21.28 -21.40 -75.11
N ILE A 9 20.67 -20.46 -75.85
CA ILE A 9 20.38 -19.11 -75.35
C ILE A 9 19.34 -19.13 -74.22
N LEU A 10 18.32 -19.96 -74.38
CA LEU A 10 17.30 -20.12 -73.28
C LEU A 10 17.88 -20.76 -72.00
N ALA A 11 18.80 -21.73 -72.17
CA ALA A 11 19.49 -22.36 -71.04
C ALA A 11 20.42 -21.38 -70.31
N VAL A 12 21.11 -20.49 -71.01
CA VAL A 12 22.00 -19.45 -70.44
C VAL A 12 21.16 -18.39 -69.73
N ILE A 13 20.02 -17.99 -70.31
CA ILE A 13 19.10 -17.02 -69.62
C ILE A 13 18.48 -17.65 -68.40
N ALA A 14 18.04 -18.91 -68.38
CA ALA A 14 17.53 -19.61 -67.23
C ALA A 14 18.61 -19.79 -66.15
N ALA A 15 19.88 -20.07 -66.54
CA ALA A 15 20.96 -20.14 -65.54
C ALA A 15 21.28 -18.76 -64.91
N LEU A 16 21.25 -17.67 -65.69
CA LEU A 16 21.44 -16.32 -65.20
C LEU A 16 20.31 -15.87 -64.31
N VAL A 17 19.04 -16.18 -64.58
CA VAL A 17 17.89 -15.93 -63.75
C VAL A 17 17.92 -16.79 -62.48
N GLY A 18 18.37 -18.06 -62.61
CA GLY A 18 18.56 -18.94 -61.46
C GLY A 18 19.62 -18.44 -60.45
N VAL A 19 20.76 -17.95 -61.00
CA VAL A 19 21.85 -17.37 -60.20
C VAL A 19 21.41 -16.06 -59.49
N THR A 20 20.65 -15.20 -60.17
CA THR A 20 20.13 -13.96 -59.59
C THR A 20 19.03 -14.25 -58.57
N TRP A 21 18.19 -15.27 -58.77
CA TRP A 21 17.17 -15.70 -57.80
C TRP A 21 17.80 -16.38 -56.59
N PHE A 22 18.84 -17.23 -56.81
CA PHE A 22 19.60 -17.90 -55.76
C PHE A 22 20.45 -16.93 -54.92
N ALA A 23 20.99 -15.88 -55.54
CA ALA A 23 21.69 -14.80 -54.85
C ALA A 23 20.75 -13.91 -54.03
N LYS A 24 19.46 -13.81 -54.42
CA LYS A 24 18.44 -13.02 -53.73
C LYS A 24 17.77 -13.78 -52.54
N THR A 25 17.77 -15.13 -52.60
CA THR A 25 17.20 -15.97 -51.54
C THR A 25 18.18 -16.41 -50.45
N ARG A 26 19.51 -16.32 -50.74
CA ARG A 26 20.54 -16.43 -49.72
C ARG A 26 21.07 -15.04 -49.47
N ASP A 27 20.78 -14.44 -48.32
CA ASP A 27 21.28 -13.15 -47.83
C ASP A 27 22.83 -13.01 -47.91
N TRP A 28 23.43 -13.22 -49.11
CA TRP A 28 24.87 -13.03 -49.34
C TRP A 28 25.25 -11.53 -49.34
N PHE A 29 24.27 -10.63 -49.49
CA PHE A 29 24.49 -9.18 -49.32
C PHE A 29 24.56 -8.70 -47.87
N GLY A 30 24.32 -9.56 -46.88
CA GLY A 30 24.44 -9.21 -45.46
C GLY A 30 25.89 -9.07 -44.95
N ILE A 31 26.92 -9.42 -45.77
CA ILE A 31 28.32 -9.38 -45.36
C ILE A 31 28.98 -8.01 -45.58
N PHE A 32 28.41 -7.14 -46.39
CA PHE A 32 28.89 -5.77 -46.58
C PHE A 32 27.98 -4.79 -45.83
N GLN A 33 28.13 -4.70 -44.51
CA GLN A 33 27.65 -3.53 -43.79
C GLN A 33 28.54 -2.34 -44.22
N PRO A 34 27.95 -1.18 -44.56
CA PRO A 34 28.77 -0.03 -44.97
C PRO A 34 29.66 0.41 -43.80
N GLU A 35 30.92 0.32 -43.99
CA GLU A 35 31.97 0.80 -43.11
C GLU A 35 31.89 2.34 -43.12
N VAL A 36 31.43 2.96 -42.03
CA VAL A 36 31.29 4.41 -41.93
C VAL A 36 32.60 4.98 -41.41
N ALA A 37 33.26 5.84 -42.15
CA ALA A 37 34.40 6.62 -41.68
C ALA A 37 33.92 7.65 -40.64
N VAL A 38 34.51 7.64 -39.46
CA VAL A 38 34.16 8.56 -38.33
C VAL A 38 35.25 9.62 -38.23
N ALA A 39 34.88 10.84 -37.92
CA ALA A 39 35.79 11.90 -37.56
C ALA A 39 36.65 11.47 -36.36
N ASP A 40 37.93 11.84 -36.38
CA ASP A 40 38.94 11.44 -35.39
C ASP A 40 38.62 11.92 -33.95
N ASP A 41 37.64 12.82 -33.81
CA ASP A 41 37.24 13.51 -32.55
C ASP A 41 35.88 13.04 -31.99
N ALA A 42 35.37 11.88 -32.39
CA ALA A 42 34.11 11.38 -31.85
C ALA A 42 34.27 10.89 -30.39
N PRO A 43 33.42 11.30 -29.44
CA PRO A 43 33.53 10.86 -28.07
C PRO A 43 33.33 9.34 -27.95
N THR A 44 34.26 8.67 -27.30
CA THR A 44 34.28 7.22 -27.11
C THR A 44 34.22 6.83 -25.66
N ALA A 45 33.81 5.59 -25.38
CA ALA A 45 33.93 4.93 -24.11
C ALA A 45 34.50 3.53 -24.30
N VAL A 46 35.09 2.98 -23.28
CA VAL A 46 35.66 1.63 -23.32
C VAL A 46 34.65 0.68 -22.62
N ALA A 47 34.46 -0.50 -23.20
CA ALA A 47 33.68 -1.55 -22.52
C ALA A 47 34.49 -2.10 -21.34
N GLU A 48 34.01 -1.89 -20.12
CA GLU A 48 34.66 -2.27 -18.90
C GLU A 48 33.86 -3.32 -18.14
N LYS A 49 34.55 -4.10 -17.29
CA LYS A 49 33.88 -4.94 -16.29
C LYS A 49 33.59 -4.13 -15.07
N LYS A 50 32.32 -4.06 -14.73
CA LYS A 50 31.81 -3.40 -13.52
C LYS A 50 30.59 -4.13 -12.97
N ASP A 51 30.36 -3.96 -11.69
CA ASP A 51 29.11 -4.37 -11.09
C ASP A 51 28.02 -3.39 -11.50
N ILE A 52 26.84 -3.91 -11.83
CA ILE A 52 25.68 -3.10 -12.21
C ILE A 52 24.50 -3.44 -11.33
N ASP A 53 23.95 -2.42 -10.72
CA ASP A 53 22.72 -2.47 -9.92
C ASP A 53 21.59 -1.83 -10.68
N PHE A 54 20.49 -2.53 -10.74
CA PHE A 54 19.22 -1.97 -11.18
C PHE A 54 18.29 -1.84 -9.98
N SER A 55 17.95 -0.62 -9.64
CA SER A 55 17.02 -0.31 -8.56
C SER A 55 15.90 0.61 -9.05
N ILE A 56 14.74 0.45 -8.47
CA ILE A 56 13.61 1.34 -8.67
C ILE A 56 13.60 2.34 -7.52
N GLN A 57 13.51 3.64 -7.85
CA GLN A 57 13.36 4.71 -6.88
C GLN A 57 11.93 5.23 -6.92
N ILE A 58 11.27 5.23 -5.77
CA ILE A 58 9.87 5.61 -5.64
C ILE A 58 9.71 6.42 -4.36
N SER A 59 8.93 7.49 -4.41
CA SER A 59 8.53 8.23 -3.21
C SER A 59 7.37 7.54 -2.51
N GLY A 60 7.38 7.57 -1.20
CA GLY A 60 6.31 7.05 -0.36
C GLY A 60 6.15 7.86 0.91
N ASP A 61 5.02 7.69 1.57
CA ASP A 61 4.69 8.40 2.80
C ASP A 61 4.87 7.50 4.02
N VAL A 62 5.47 8.05 5.05
CA VAL A 62 5.63 7.38 6.35
C VAL A 62 4.28 7.40 7.06
N MET A 63 3.82 6.23 7.46
CA MET A 63 2.57 6.05 8.20
C MET A 63 2.81 5.16 9.42
N PRO A 64 2.01 5.28 10.48
CA PRO A 64 2.03 4.29 11.55
C PRO A 64 1.47 2.96 11.03
N ASP A 65 2.01 1.84 11.52
CA ASP A 65 1.50 0.51 11.18
C ASP A 65 0.02 0.33 11.59
N THR A 66 -0.34 0.88 12.74
CA THR A 66 -1.71 0.87 13.27
C THR A 66 -2.08 2.26 13.74
N GLN A 67 -3.18 2.77 13.23
CA GLN A 67 -3.82 4.02 13.64
C GLN A 67 -5.26 3.73 14.04
N LEU A 68 -5.69 4.26 15.17
CA LEU A 68 -7.02 4.09 15.73
C LEU A 68 -7.69 5.46 15.88
N ASP A 69 -8.83 5.61 15.27
CA ASP A 69 -9.67 6.80 15.43
C ASP A 69 -10.64 6.56 16.59
N VAL A 70 -10.46 7.30 17.66
CA VAL A 70 -11.34 7.28 18.83
C VAL A 70 -12.55 8.15 18.53
N LYS A 71 -13.73 7.55 18.57
CA LYS A 71 -15.01 8.22 18.29
C LYS A 71 -15.88 8.27 19.51
N ALA A 72 -16.79 9.26 19.55
CA ALA A 72 -17.80 9.34 20.59
C ALA A 72 -18.81 8.20 20.46
N GLU A 73 -19.00 7.40 21.50
CA GLU A 73 -20.02 6.36 21.55
C GLU A 73 -21.36 6.88 22.13
N VAL A 74 -21.31 7.99 22.87
CA VAL A 74 -22.49 8.71 23.37
C VAL A 74 -22.45 10.15 22.91
N GLY A 75 -23.62 10.72 22.67
CA GLY A 75 -23.76 12.15 22.33
C GLY A 75 -23.73 13.01 23.60
N GLY A 76 -23.14 14.20 23.47
CA GLY A 76 -23.10 15.17 24.56
C GLY A 76 -22.05 16.24 24.33
N ARG A 77 -22.00 17.23 25.22
CA ARG A 77 -20.98 18.28 25.17
C ARG A 77 -19.67 17.77 25.76
N ILE A 78 -18.56 18.04 25.10
CA ILE A 78 -17.21 17.75 25.62
C ILE A 78 -16.96 18.65 26.83
N LYS A 79 -16.77 18.04 28.01
CA LYS A 79 -16.55 18.73 29.28
C LYS A 79 -15.09 19.02 29.52
N VAL A 80 -14.23 18.01 29.32
CA VAL A 80 -12.79 18.11 29.54
C VAL A 80 -12.04 17.26 28.50
N LEU A 81 -10.94 17.82 28.00
CA LEU A 81 -9.95 17.12 27.20
C LEU A 81 -8.68 16.92 28.05
N HIS A 82 -8.36 15.66 28.38
CA HIS A 82 -7.22 15.33 29.25
C HIS A 82 -5.90 15.19 28.49
N VAL A 83 -5.91 15.22 27.17
CA VAL A 83 -4.75 14.96 26.32
C VAL A 83 -4.64 15.97 25.18
N GLN A 84 -3.41 16.18 24.72
CA GLN A 84 -3.07 17.05 23.60
C GLN A 84 -2.35 16.26 22.50
N PRO A 85 -2.31 16.76 21.26
CA PRO A 85 -1.48 16.16 20.20
C PRO A 85 -0.01 16.05 20.64
N GLY A 86 0.56 14.85 20.51
CA GLY A 86 1.91 14.51 20.93
C GLY A 86 2.01 13.76 22.26
N ASP A 87 0.95 13.72 23.09
CA ASP A 87 0.94 13.01 24.35
C ASP A 87 0.98 11.49 24.17
N ARG A 88 1.69 10.81 25.07
CA ARG A 88 1.69 9.35 25.15
C ARG A 88 0.57 8.90 26.09
N VAL A 89 -0.23 7.95 25.62
CA VAL A 89 -1.36 7.40 26.36
C VAL A 89 -1.23 5.89 26.53
N LYS A 90 -1.79 5.37 27.61
CA LYS A 90 -1.86 3.94 27.91
C LYS A 90 -3.30 3.43 27.73
N ALA A 91 -3.43 2.17 27.37
CA ALA A 91 -4.74 1.51 27.33
C ALA A 91 -5.55 1.74 28.59
N GLY A 92 -6.82 2.12 28.45
CA GLY A 92 -7.72 2.43 29.57
C GLY A 92 -7.54 3.81 30.22
N GLN A 93 -6.59 4.63 29.75
CA GLN A 93 -6.45 6.02 30.22
C GLN A 93 -7.62 6.86 29.74
N VAL A 94 -8.19 7.71 30.61
CA VAL A 94 -9.25 8.65 30.26
C VAL A 94 -8.69 9.73 29.34
N LEU A 95 -9.31 9.93 28.21
CA LEU A 95 -8.92 10.87 27.16
C LEU A 95 -9.83 12.10 27.12
N VAL A 96 -11.14 11.84 27.17
CA VAL A 96 -12.19 12.85 27.05
C VAL A 96 -13.29 12.53 28.05
N GLU A 97 -13.84 13.56 28.69
CA GLU A 97 -15.08 13.47 29.46
C GLU A 97 -16.20 14.22 28.73
N ILE A 98 -17.28 13.50 28.46
CA ILE A 98 -18.52 14.04 27.90
C ILE A 98 -19.46 14.36 29.06
N ASP A 99 -20.25 15.43 28.96
CA ASP A 99 -21.22 15.83 29.95
C ASP A 99 -22.21 14.70 30.21
N ASP A 100 -22.27 14.28 31.46
CA ASP A 100 -23.04 13.13 31.96
C ASP A 100 -24.33 13.54 32.69
N THR A 101 -24.65 14.84 32.73
CA THR A 101 -25.78 15.38 33.54
C THR A 101 -27.10 14.73 33.16
N ASP A 102 -27.43 14.62 31.89
CA ASP A 102 -28.68 14.02 31.40
C ASP A 102 -28.71 12.51 31.68
N ILE A 103 -27.57 11.83 31.54
CA ILE A 103 -27.47 10.38 31.78
C ILE A 103 -27.57 10.07 33.28
N LEU A 104 -27.03 10.91 34.16
CA LEU A 104 -27.19 10.80 35.61
C LEU A 104 -28.65 10.98 36.01
N SER A 105 -29.36 11.91 35.39
CA SER A 105 -30.78 12.11 35.59
C SER A 105 -31.61 10.90 35.15
N ALA A 106 -31.26 10.31 33.96
CA ALA A 106 -31.88 9.08 33.50
C ALA A 106 -31.57 7.88 34.42
N GLN A 107 -30.38 7.83 35.02
CA GLN A 107 -30.00 6.80 35.99
C GLN A 107 -30.85 6.90 37.27
N ALA A 108 -31.06 8.13 37.75
CA ALA A 108 -31.92 8.35 38.94
C ALA A 108 -33.38 7.91 38.67
N THR A 109 -33.90 8.20 37.47
CA THR A 109 -35.23 7.76 37.02
C THR A 109 -35.32 6.23 36.97
N ALA A 110 -34.36 5.57 36.29
CA ALA A 110 -34.33 4.12 36.20
C ALA A 110 -34.20 3.42 37.58
N LYS A 111 -33.50 4.06 38.51
CA LYS A 111 -33.44 3.57 39.89
C LYS A 111 -34.82 3.62 40.58
N THR A 112 -35.55 4.71 40.41
CA THR A 112 -36.90 4.85 40.95
C THR A 112 -37.88 3.83 40.36
N GLU A 113 -37.70 3.49 39.05
CA GLU A 113 -38.48 2.45 38.37
C GLU A 113 -38.21 1.06 38.99
N ILE A 114 -36.95 0.73 39.28
CA ILE A 114 -36.57 -0.51 39.97
C ILE A 114 -37.20 -0.57 41.38
N ASP A 115 -37.09 0.52 42.13
CA ASP A 115 -37.66 0.58 43.46
C ASP A 115 -39.19 0.36 43.43
N GLY A 116 -39.89 0.98 42.49
CA GLY A 116 -41.32 0.78 42.25
C GLY A 116 -41.68 -0.67 41.85
N ALA A 117 -40.94 -1.25 40.93
CA ALA A 117 -41.14 -2.64 40.48
C ALA A 117 -40.86 -3.64 41.61
N THR A 118 -39.84 -3.37 42.44
CA THR A 118 -39.49 -4.20 43.60
C THR A 118 -40.63 -4.19 44.64
N LEU A 119 -41.24 -3.04 44.89
CA LEU A 119 -42.42 -2.93 45.75
C LEU A 119 -43.65 -3.70 45.19
N ALA A 120 -43.85 -3.65 43.86
CA ALA A 120 -44.89 -4.40 43.18
C ALA A 120 -44.69 -5.91 43.34
N VAL A 121 -43.45 -6.40 43.09
CA VAL A 121 -43.12 -7.83 43.32
C VAL A 121 -43.36 -8.21 44.78
N THR A 122 -42.91 -7.42 45.73
CA THR A 122 -43.10 -7.70 47.17
C THR A 122 -44.58 -7.78 47.55
N LYS A 123 -45.40 -6.91 46.94
CA LYS A 123 -46.87 -6.94 47.18
C LYS A 123 -47.49 -8.19 46.55
N SER A 124 -47.21 -8.48 45.29
CA SER A 124 -47.76 -9.64 44.60
C SER A 124 -47.28 -10.97 45.20
N ASP A 125 -46.05 -11.03 45.67
CA ASP A 125 -45.47 -12.19 46.34
C ASP A 125 -46.19 -12.49 47.65
N ARG A 126 -46.46 -11.46 48.52
CA ARG A 126 -47.24 -11.62 49.69
C ARG A 126 -48.71 -12.05 49.44
N ASN A 127 -49.32 -11.57 48.38
CA ASN A 127 -50.64 -11.97 47.95
C ASN A 127 -50.66 -13.43 47.50
N PHE A 128 -49.64 -13.84 46.67
CA PHE A 128 -49.49 -15.21 46.21
C PHE A 128 -49.25 -16.20 47.36
N GLU A 129 -48.37 -15.89 48.32
CA GLU A 129 -48.12 -16.74 49.46
C GLU A 129 -49.44 -16.91 50.31
N ARG A 130 -50.22 -15.85 50.53
CA ARG A 130 -51.49 -15.94 51.18
C ARG A 130 -52.51 -16.77 50.38
N ALA A 131 -52.53 -16.61 49.05
CA ALA A 131 -53.39 -17.39 48.18
C ALA A 131 -53.03 -18.88 48.17
N LYS A 132 -51.72 -19.20 48.24
CA LYS A 132 -51.28 -20.56 48.43
C LYS A 132 -51.80 -21.26 49.63
N ASP A 133 -51.71 -20.59 50.78
CA ASP A 133 -52.28 -21.13 52.04
C ASP A 133 -53.80 -21.34 51.96
N LEU A 134 -54.54 -20.39 51.36
CA LEU A 134 -55.99 -20.49 51.17
C LEU A 134 -56.39 -21.60 50.19
N PHE A 135 -55.57 -21.80 49.08
CA PHE A 135 -55.84 -22.84 48.16
C PHE A 135 -55.59 -24.25 48.73
N GLU A 136 -54.52 -24.42 49.52
CA GLU A 136 -54.24 -25.64 50.25
C GLU A 136 -55.39 -25.96 51.21
N GLY A 137 -55.98 -24.93 51.84
CA GLY A 137 -57.17 -25.02 52.68
C GLY A 137 -58.48 -25.22 51.86
N LYS A 138 -58.47 -25.26 50.57
CA LYS A 138 -59.64 -25.35 49.67
C LYS A 138 -60.61 -24.18 49.79
N LEU A 139 -60.11 -22.99 50.17
CA LEU A 139 -60.89 -21.78 50.40
C LEU A 139 -61.02 -20.85 49.22
N ILE A 140 -60.24 -21.08 48.16
CA ILE A 140 -60.29 -20.35 46.89
C ILE A 140 -60.32 -21.33 45.67
N SER A 141 -60.81 -20.83 44.53
CA SER A 141 -60.82 -21.60 43.30
C SER A 141 -59.45 -21.71 42.66
N GLN A 142 -59.24 -22.72 41.79
CA GLN A 142 -58.01 -22.84 41.00
C GLN A 142 -57.76 -21.57 40.15
N GLU A 143 -58.83 -21.05 39.50
CA GLU A 143 -58.72 -19.83 38.68
C GLU A 143 -58.21 -18.62 39.47
N ALA A 144 -58.70 -18.44 40.74
CA ALA A 144 -58.25 -17.36 41.58
C ALA A 144 -56.76 -17.49 42.00
N PHE A 145 -56.33 -18.75 42.23
CA PHE A 145 -54.93 -19.04 42.53
C PHE A 145 -54.04 -18.78 41.28
N ASP A 146 -54.44 -19.27 40.09
CA ASP A 146 -53.70 -19.09 38.86
C ASP A 146 -53.58 -17.60 38.45
N ASN A 147 -54.65 -16.81 38.73
CA ASN A 147 -54.61 -15.35 38.50
C ASN A 147 -53.58 -14.65 39.40
N LEU A 148 -53.47 -15.00 40.66
CA LEU A 148 -52.49 -14.40 41.57
C LEU A 148 -51.05 -14.87 41.26
N SER A 149 -50.88 -16.11 40.83
CA SER A 149 -49.63 -16.61 40.31
C SER A 149 -49.17 -15.81 39.08
N SER A 150 -50.08 -15.59 38.12
CA SER A 150 -49.81 -14.80 36.93
C SER A 150 -49.49 -13.33 37.26
N GLU A 151 -50.17 -12.72 38.26
CA GLU A 151 -49.88 -11.36 38.72
C GLU A 151 -48.46 -11.26 39.30
N LEU A 152 -48.00 -12.26 40.06
CA LEU A 152 -46.64 -12.30 40.57
C LEU A 152 -45.62 -12.40 39.41
N ASP A 153 -45.88 -13.28 38.43
CA ASP A 153 -44.96 -13.44 37.28
C ASP A 153 -44.90 -12.17 36.42
N ILE A 154 -46.01 -11.46 36.24
CA ILE A 154 -46.05 -10.15 35.58
C ILE A 154 -45.21 -9.14 36.37
N ALA A 155 -45.36 -9.07 37.70
CA ALA A 155 -44.59 -8.16 38.53
C ALA A 155 -43.08 -8.45 38.46
N ARG A 156 -42.69 -9.72 38.49
CA ARG A 156 -41.29 -10.15 38.33
C ARG A 156 -40.73 -9.74 36.99
N ASN A 157 -41.50 -9.95 35.90
CA ASN A 157 -41.08 -9.54 34.54
C ASN A 157 -40.92 -8.01 34.45
N LEU A 158 -41.76 -7.20 35.11
CA LEU A 158 -41.61 -5.75 35.17
C LEU A 158 -40.32 -5.34 35.88
N LEU A 159 -39.95 -6.01 36.99
CA LEU A 159 -38.68 -5.77 37.68
C LEU A 159 -37.50 -6.06 36.78
N VAL A 160 -37.49 -7.23 36.09
CA VAL A 160 -36.42 -7.59 35.15
C VAL A 160 -36.30 -6.54 34.03
N LYS A 161 -37.43 -6.02 33.53
CA LYS A 161 -37.42 -4.95 32.52
C LYS A 161 -36.77 -3.66 33.07
N ALA A 162 -37.12 -3.25 34.30
CA ALA A 162 -36.54 -2.06 34.94
C ALA A 162 -35.05 -2.23 35.21
N GLU A 163 -34.61 -3.42 35.66
CA GLU A 163 -33.18 -3.74 35.79
C GLU A 163 -32.40 -3.67 34.46
N ARG A 164 -33.00 -4.19 33.41
CA ARG A 164 -32.40 -4.08 32.07
C ARG A 164 -32.26 -2.64 31.62
N GLN A 165 -33.25 -1.81 31.86
CA GLN A 165 -33.21 -0.37 31.55
C GLN A 165 -32.09 0.33 32.33
N MET A 166 -31.95 0.04 33.60
CA MET A 166 -30.84 0.56 34.41
C MET A 166 -29.49 0.16 33.87
N GLN A 167 -29.34 -1.11 33.38
CA GLN A 167 -28.09 -1.57 32.79
C GLN A 167 -27.73 -0.77 31.53
N VAL A 168 -28.72 -0.50 30.67
CA VAL A 168 -28.50 0.34 29.45
C VAL A 168 -28.01 1.73 29.85
N VAL A 169 -28.60 2.37 30.85
CA VAL A 169 -28.18 3.69 31.30
C VAL A 169 -26.80 3.67 31.93
N ARG A 170 -26.44 2.62 32.68
CA ARG A 170 -25.09 2.45 33.23
C ARG A 170 -24.04 2.29 32.15
N ASP A 171 -24.36 1.53 31.10
CA ASP A 171 -23.48 1.35 29.96
C ASP A 171 -23.26 2.68 29.23
N GLN A 172 -24.31 3.50 29.04
CA GLN A 172 -24.20 4.84 28.50
C GLN A 172 -23.34 5.76 29.39
N LEU A 173 -23.52 5.69 30.71
CA LEU A 173 -22.74 6.48 31.67
C LEU A 173 -21.24 6.09 31.59
N SER A 174 -20.92 4.81 31.48
CA SER A 174 -19.53 4.36 31.35
C SER A 174 -18.86 4.92 30.13
N LYS A 175 -19.61 5.11 29.02
CA LYS A 175 -19.16 5.62 27.75
C LYS A 175 -19.00 7.15 27.69
N THR A 176 -19.44 7.89 28.69
CA THR A 176 -19.17 9.32 28.83
C THR A 176 -17.70 9.60 29.11
N LYS A 177 -16.99 8.66 29.73
CA LYS A 177 -15.54 8.67 29.89
C LYS A 177 -14.92 7.89 28.76
N VAL A 178 -14.43 8.61 27.77
CA VAL A 178 -13.78 8.01 26.60
C VAL A 178 -12.38 7.56 26.98
N LEU A 179 -12.11 6.27 26.84
CA LEU A 179 -10.84 5.65 27.22
C LEU A 179 -9.98 5.37 25.98
N ALA A 180 -8.66 5.34 26.18
CA ALA A 180 -7.72 4.93 25.15
C ALA A 180 -7.89 3.42 24.84
N PRO A 181 -8.10 3.03 23.57
CA PRO A 181 -8.27 1.64 23.18
C PRO A 181 -6.97 0.82 23.23
N GLY A 182 -5.83 1.49 23.31
CA GLY A 182 -4.50 0.87 23.34
C GLY A 182 -3.41 1.87 23.67
N ASP A 183 -2.20 1.37 23.86
CA ASP A 183 -1.01 2.20 24.06
C ASP A 183 -0.63 2.92 22.76
N GLY A 184 -0.29 4.21 22.85
CA GLY A 184 0.10 4.96 21.68
C GLY A 184 0.43 6.42 21.95
N THR A 185 0.56 7.17 20.87
CA THR A 185 0.73 8.63 20.88
C THR A 185 -0.47 9.27 20.19
N VAL A 186 -1.03 10.30 20.78
CA VAL A 186 -2.10 11.11 20.18
C VAL A 186 -1.54 11.88 19.00
N LEU A 187 -2.08 11.62 17.80
CA LEU A 187 -1.65 12.29 16.56
C LEU A 187 -2.41 13.60 16.35
N THR A 188 -3.73 13.52 16.45
CA THR A 188 -4.62 14.66 16.21
C THR A 188 -5.76 14.68 17.20
N VAL A 189 -6.23 15.87 17.56
CA VAL A 189 -7.41 16.12 18.38
C VAL A 189 -8.24 17.18 17.65
N PRO A 190 -9.15 16.78 16.74
CA PRO A 190 -9.92 17.71 15.90
C PRO A 190 -11.10 18.37 16.63
N VAL A 191 -11.25 18.16 17.93
CA VAL A 191 -12.35 18.68 18.76
C VAL A 191 -11.83 19.61 19.87
N VAL A 192 -12.73 20.44 20.39
CA VAL A 192 -12.43 21.37 21.48
C VAL A 192 -13.44 21.23 22.64
N GLU A 193 -13.03 21.63 23.84
CA GLU A 193 -13.93 21.68 24.99
C GLU A 193 -15.13 22.58 24.71
N GLY A 194 -16.30 22.17 25.16
CA GLY A 194 -17.57 22.86 24.90
C GLY A 194 -18.24 22.49 23.57
N GLN A 195 -17.54 21.80 22.64
CA GLN A 195 -18.12 21.29 21.41
C GLN A 195 -19.09 20.13 21.70
N VAL A 196 -20.14 20.01 20.88
CA VAL A 196 -21.07 18.87 20.96
C VAL A 196 -20.54 17.73 20.09
N ALA A 197 -20.34 16.58 20.73
CA ALA A 197 -20.01 15.33 20.05
C ALA A 197 -21.29 14.54 19.74
N ILE A 198 -21.34 13.96 18.54
CA ILE A 198 -22.44 13.12 18.08
C ILE A 198 -22.01 11.66 18.22
N ALA A 199 -22.86 10.82 18.80
CA ALA A 199 -22.61 9.40 18.95
C ALA A 199 -22.47 8.69 17.59
N ALA A 200 -21.58 7.72 17.52
CA ALA A 200 -21.51 6.80 16.40
C ALA A 200 -22.76 5.90 16.38
N ALA A 201 -23.53 5.93 15.30
CA ALA A 201 -24.71 5.12 15.09
C ALA A 201 -24.68 4.48 13.70
N SER A 202 -25.60 3.55 13.43
CA SER A 202 -25.61 2.75 12.17
C SER A 202 -25.61 3.60 10.87
N VAL A 203 -26.11 4.83 10.91
CA VAL A 203 -26.17 5.76 9.77
C VAL A 203 -25.18 6.93 9.89
N ASN A 204 -24.60 7.17 11.06
CA ASN A 204 -23.65 8.24 11.32
C ASN A 204 -22.33 7.68 11.81
N SER A 205 -21.22 8.08 11.19
CA SER A 205 -19.87 7.65 11.62
C SER A 205 -19.42 8.24 12.97
N GLY A 206 -20.25 9.07 13.60
CA GLY A 206 -19.95 9.73 14.87
C GLY A 206 -18.88 10.83 14.76
N THR A 207 -18.71 11.60 15.82
CA THR A 207 -17.64 12.61 15.92
C THR A 207 -16.32 11.90 16.26
N THR A 208 -15.30 12.04 15.41
CA THR A 208 -13.94 11.62 15.74
C THR A 208 -13.36 12.57 16.76
N LEU A 209 -13.03 12.07 17.93
CA LEU A 209 -12.49 12.85 19.06
C LEU A 209 -10.99 13.02 18.92
N MET A 210 -10.29 11.96 18.56
CA MET A 210 -8.84 11.97 18.33
C MET A 210 -8.38 10.77 17.53
N SER A 211 -7.15 10.85 17.07
CA SER A 211 -6.45 9.73 16.40
C SER A 211 -5.23 9.35 17.23
N ILE A 212 -5.07 8.06 17.51
CA ILE A 212 -3.98 7.49 18.31
C ILE A 212 -3.23 6.48 17.45
N ALA A 213 -1.89 6.51 17.50
CA ALA A 213 -1.08 5.54 16.78
C ALA A 213 0.14 5.10 17.59
N ASN A 214 0.59 3.89 17.29
CA ASN A 214 1.84 3.38 17.84
C ASN A 214 3.01 3.81 16.94
N LEU A 215 3.82 4.77 17.40
CA LEU A 215 4.97 5.30 16.66
C LEU A 215 6.23 4.41 16.74
N SER A 216 6.20 3.32 17.52
CA SER A 216 7.32 2.38 17.57
C SER A 216 7.43 1.50 16.31
N LYS A 217 6.33 1.40 15.55
CA LYS A 217 6.26 0.67 14.28
C LYS A 217 5.76 1.61 13.19
N LEU A 218 6.66 1.99 12.32
CA LEU A 218 6.35 2.83 11.16
C LEU A 218 6.49 1.99 9.88
N ILE A 219 5.63 2.28 8.95
CA ILE A 219 5.65 1.73 7.59
C ILE A 219 5.78 2.86 6.58
N VAL A 220 6.31 2.54 5.43
CA VAL A 220 6.24 3.41 4.25
C VAL A 220 5.21 2.83 3.31
N GLU A 221 4.21 3.62 2.96
CA GLU A 221 3.24 3.27 1.92
C GLU A 221 3.58 4.02 0.63
N THR A 222 3.68 3.29 -0.46
CA THR A 222 3.95 3.85 -1.78
C THR A 222 3.03 3.25 -2.84
N HIS A 223 2.90 3.95 -3.97
CA HIS A 223 2.14 3.50 -5.12
C HIS A 223 3.09 3.15 -6.26
N VAL A 224 3.23 1.86 -6.55
CA VAL A 224 4.13 1.32 -7.57
C VAL A 224 3.36 1.05 -8.85
N ASN A 225 3.92 1.44 -9.99
CA ASN A 225 3.24 1.24 -11.26
C ASN A 225 3.16 -0.28 -11.63
N GLN A 226 2.25 -0.62 -12.53
CA GLN A 226 1.98 -2.01 -12.93
C GLN A 226 3.20 -2.72 -13.53
N VAL A 227 4.10 -2.01 -14.22
CA VAL A 227 5.27 -2.62 -14.87
C VAL A 227 6.31 -3.05 -13.84
N ASP A 228 6.47 -2.26 -12.78
CA ASP A 228 7.51 -2.45 -11.79
C ASP A 228 7.10 -3.38 -10.65
N VAL A 229 5.81 -3.42 -10.30
CA VAL A 229 5.32 -4.29 -9.22
C VAL A 229 5.59 -5.77 -9.47
N SER A 230 5.60 -6.20 -10.74
CA SER A 230 5.87 -7.60 -11.11
C SER A 230 7.30 -8.06 -10.79
N LYS A 231 8.20 -7.12 -10.55
CA LYS A 231 9.62 -7.36 -10.22
C LYS A 231 9.86 -7.39 -8.71
N LEU A 232 8.86 -7.00 -7.88
CA LEU A 232 8.98 -6.92 -6.44
C LEU A 232 8.69 -8.27 -5.79
N VAL A 233 9.42 -8.55 -4.70
CA VAL A 233 9.25 -9.75 -3.89
C VAL A 233 9.01 -9.37 -2.44
N LEU A 234 8.08 -10.04 -1.77
CA LEU A 234 7.86 -9.86 -0.33
C LEU A 234 9.15 -10.18 0.46
N LYS A 235 9.36 -9.47 1.56
CA LYS A 235 10.55 -9.54 2.42
C LYS A 235 11.84 -9.02 1.75
N GLN A 236 11.73 -8.37 0.61
CA GLN A 236 12.86 -7.71 -0.03
C GLN A 236 13.33 -6.53 0.82
N ARG A 237 14.64 -6.44 1.04
CA ARG A 237 15.25 -5.31 1.75
C ARG A 237 15.32 -4.10 0.84
N VAL A 238 14.91 -2.96 1.36
CA VAL A 238 14.89 -1.68 0.67
C VAL A 238 15.61 -0.62 1.48
N LYS A 239 16.19 0.34 0.80
CA LYS A 239 16.81 1.52 1.41
C LYS A 239 15.81 2.66 1.39
N LEU A 240 15.75 3.39 2.51
CA LEU A 240 14.90 4.56 2.65
C LEU A 240 15.78 5.78 2.94
N MET A 241 15.46 6.87 2.28
CA MET A 241 16.06 8.17 2.53
C MET A 241 14.95 9.20 2.72
N ALA A 242 14.84 9.77 3.90
CA ALA A 242 13.87 10.81 4.15
C ALA A 242 14.39 12.15 3.63
N GLU A 243 13.57 12.89 2.90
CA GLU A 243 13.96 14.21 2.37
C GLU A 243 14.35 15.20 3.48
N ALA A 244 13.72 15.07 4.65
CA ALA A 244 14.01 15.89 5.83
C ALA A 244 15.23 15.43 6.64
N LEU A 245 15.77 14.20 6.37
CA LEU A 245 16.85 13.56 7.13
C LEU A 245 17.88 12.98 6.15
N LYS A 246 18.46 13.82 5.30
CA LYS A 246 19.33 13.40 4.18
C LYS A 246 20.58 12.61 4.62
N ASP A 247 21.01 12.74 5.85
CA ASP A 247 22.19 12.08 6.38
C ASP A 247 21.90 10.70 7.01
N GLU A 248 20.63 10.29 7.09
CA GLU A 248 20.23 9.04 7.71
C GLU A 248 19.67 8.06 6.66
N GLU A 249 20.49 7.11 6.21
CA GLU A 249 20.01 5.98 5.41
C GLU A 249 19.35 4.94 6.32
N MET A 250 18.09 4.69 6.10
CA MET A 250 17.32 3.71 6.87
C MET A 250 17.06 2.46 6.04
N ARG A 251 16.81 1.35 6.73
CA ARG A 251 16.48 0.06 6.11
C ARG A 251 15.04 -0.29 6.41
N ALA A 252 14.38 -0.82 5.40
CA ALA A 252 13.04 -1.38 5.54
C ALA A 252 12.94 -2.70 4.78
N GLU A 253 11.86 -3.40 5.02
CA GLU A 253 11.54 -4.66 4.36
C GLU A 253 10.13 -4.58 3.76
N LEU A 254 9.97 -5.02 2.52
CA LEU A 254 8.66 -5.08 1.87
C LEU A 254 7.76 -6.07 2.61
N SER A 255 6.75 -5.54 3.29
CA SER A 255 5.83 -6.32 4.12
C SER A 255 4.52 -6.67 3.42
N PHE A 256 4.11 -5.84 2.44
CA PHE A 256 2.83 -6.04 1.76
C PHE A 256 2.85 -5.48 0.35
N ILE A 257 2.25 -6.23 -0.58
CA ILE A 257 1.95 -5.80 -1.95
C ILE A 257 0.44 -6.02 -2.15
N ALA A 258 -0.29 -4.97 -2.49
CA ALA A 258 -1.73 -5.05 -2.68
C ALA A 258 -2.09 -6.00 -3.84
N PRO A 259 -3.08 -6.90 -3.67
CA PRO A 259 -3.49 -7.81 -4.73
C PRO A 259 -4.33 -7.12 -5.82
N VAL A 260 -4.82 -5.91 -5.55
CA VAL A 260 -5.69 -5.14 -6.45
C VAL A 260 -5.01 -3.83 -6.83
N ALA A 261 -5.04 -3.53 -8.14
CA ALA A 261 -4.55 -2.26 -8.65
C ALA A 261 -5.52 -1.12 -8.35
N THR A 262 -4.99 0.02 -7.97
CA THR A 262 -5.72 1.28 -7.78
C THR A 262 -5.20 2.35 -8.74
N ILE A 263 -5.98 3.39 -8.97
CA ILE A 263 -5.55 4.53 -9.76
C ILE A 263 -5.31 5.69 -8.80
N ARG A 264 -4.06 6.18 -8.74
CA ARG A 264 -3.68 7.39 -8.02
C ARG A 264 -3.09 8.39 -9.02
N ASN A 265 -3.56 9.62 -9.03
CA ASN A 265 -3.10 10.69 -9.95
C ASN A 265 -3.09 10.27 -11.43
N GLY A 266 -4.09 9.49 -11.87
CA GLY A 266 -4.18 9.00 -13.25
C GLY A 266 -3.26 7.82 -13.60
N ILE A 267 -2.42 7.36 -12.65
CA ILE A 267 -1.50 6.23 -12.86
C ILE A 267 -2.08 4.99 -12.21
N LYS A 268 -2.24 3.92 -13.01
CA LYS A 268 -2.64 2.61 -12.50
C LYS A 268 -1.43 1.91 -11.87
N GLY A 269 -1.59 1.50 -10.63
CA GLY A 269 -0.52 0.84 -9.88
C GLY A 269 -1.06 0.08 -8.68
N PHE A 270 -0.14 -0.39 -7.85
CA PHE A 270 -0.42 -1.20 -6.67
C PHE A 270 0.14 -0.52 -5.43
N THR A 271 -0.62 -0.55 -4.35
CA THR A 271 -0.12 -0.10 -3.05
C THR A 271 0.89 -1.11 -2.52
N VAL A 272 2.06 -0.63 -2.17
CA VAL A 272 3.15 -1.41 -1.57
C VAL A 272 3.51 -0.80 -0.23
N ARG A 273 3.72 -1.65 0.78
CA ARG A 273 4.14 -1.22 2.12
C ARG A 273 5.48 -1.85 2.48
N ALA A 274 6.32 -1.06 3.08
CA ALA A 274 7.59 -1.50 3.64
C ALA A 274 7.63 -1.16 5.13
N THR A 275 7.97 -2.13 5.96
CA THR A 275 8.13 -1.92 7.41
C THR A 275 9.53 -1.43 7.70
N ILE A 276 9.64 -0.32 8.42
CA ILE A 276 10.92 0.27 8.81
C ILE A 276 11.51 -0.55 9.95
N SER A 277 12.74 -1.05 9.78
CA SER A 277 13.38 -1.95 10.75
C SER A 277 13.71 -1.25 12.07
N GLN A 278 14.18 0.00 12.01
CA GLN A 278 14.54 0.81 13.16
C GLN A 278 14.15 2.28 12.88
N PRO A 279 12.90 2.67 13.21
CA PRO A 279 12.50 4.05 13.04
C PRO A 279 13.28 4.96 14.01
N THR A 280 13.83 6.06 13.49
CA THR A 280 14.50 7.06 14.33
C THR A 280 13.45 7.91 15.06
N ALA A 281 13.80 8.43 16.25
CA ALA A 281 12.90 9.29 17.03
C ALA A 281 12.51 10.61 16.31
N ARG A 282 13.27 10.98 15.27
CA ARG A 282 13.02 12.17 14.44
C ARG A 282 12.01 11.91 13.31
N MET A 283 11.74 10.63 12.99
CA MET A 283 10.81 10.24 11.95
C MET A 283 9.37 10.38 12.45
N ARG A 284 8.54 11.04 11.66
CA ARG A 284 7.14 11.29 12.00
C ARG A 284 6.22 10.81 10.88
N PRO A 285 5.03 10.30 11.19
CA PRO A 285 3.98 10.07 10.20
C PRO A 285 3.72 11.34 9.36
N GLY A 286 3.49 11.15 8.06
CA GLY A 286 3.32 12.24 7.10
C GLY A 286 4.62 12.74 6.44
N MET A 287 5.79 12.25 6.86
CA MET A 287 7.04 12.54 6.15
C MET A 287 7.10 11.74 4.85
N THR A 288 7.59 12.38 3.79
CA THR A 288 7.88 11.72 2.53
C THR A 288 9.30 11.15 2.54
N VAL A 289 9.44 9.92 2.08
CA VAL A 289 10.70 9.21 1.95
C VAL A 289 10.90 8.69 0.53
N GLN A 290 12.12 8.72 0.06
CA GLN A 290 12.52 8.05 -1.16
C GLN A 290 12.91 6.61 -0.84
N MET A 291 12.24 5.65 -1.45
CA MET A 291 12.49 4.23 -1.30
C MET A 291 13.24 3.71 -2.52
N THR A 292 14.42 3.15 -2.31
CA THR A 292 15.25 2.51 -3.32
C THR A 292 15.12 0.99 -3.16
N ILE A 293 14.52 0.36 -4.16
CA ILE A 293 14.25 -1.09 -4.19
C ILE A 293 15.23 -1.74 -5.16
N PRO A 294 16.20 -2.55 -4.71
CA PRO A 294 17.10 -3.27 -5.60
C PRO A 294 16.32 -4.38 -6.33
N ILE A 295 16.35 -4.38 -7.67
CA ILE A 295 15.61 -5.36 -8.49
C ILE A 295 16.53 -6.43 -9.04
N ALA A 296 17.70 -6.03 -9.50
CA ALA A 296 18.66 -6.92 -10.08
C ALA A 296 20.08 -6.41 -9.80
N HIS A 297 20.98 -7.35 -9.58
CA HIS A 297 22.40 -7.12 -9.37
C HIS A 297 23.18 -8.09 -10.28
N ALA A 298 24.24 -7.62 -10.90
CA ALA A 298 25.14 -8.48 -11.65
C ALA A 298 26.58 -8.02 -11.39
N GLU A 299 27.42 -8.96 -10.95
CA GLU A 299 28.83 -8.72 -10.64
C GLU A 299 29.73 -9.07 -11.82
N ASP A 300 30.84 -8.33 -12.00
CA ASP A 300 31.89 -8.55 -12.99
C ASP A 300 31.37 -8.73 -14.43
N VAL A 301 30.38 -7.90 -14.83
CA VAL A 301 29.76 -7.97 -16.13
C VAL A 301 30.27 -6.87 -17.07
N VAL A 302 30.27 -7.16 -18.37
CA VAL A 302 30.65 -6.17 -19.41
C VAL A 302 29.59 -5.07 -19.41
N THR A 303 30.00 -3.86 -19.11
CA THR A 303 29.13 -2.68 -19.08
C THR A 303 29.59 -1.61 -20.04
N VAL A 304 28.66 -0.89 -20.59
CA VAL A 304 28.88 0.28 -21.45
C VAL A 304 27.95 1.42 -20.98
N PRO A 305 28.31 2.69 -21.18
CA PRO A 305 27.41 3.80 -20.98
C PRO A 305 26.12 3.63 -21.80
N VAL A 306 24.95 3.94 -21.24
CA VAL A 306 23.67 3.82 -21.94
C VAL A 306 23.64 4.67 -23.21
N SER A 307 24.36 5.81 -23.22
CA SER A 307 24.51 6.68 -24.38
C SER A 307 25.19 6.00 -25.60
N ALA A 308 25.95 4.91 -25.37
CA ALA A 308 26.61 4.14 -26.46
C ALA A 308 25.72 3.06 -27.07
N VAL A 309 24.50 2.86 -26.53
CA VAL A 309 23.55 1.83 -26.98
C VAL A 309 22.45 2.44 -27.83
N PHE A 310 22.45 2.17 -29.11
CA PHE A 310 21.50 2.74 -30.05
C PHE A 310 20.38 1.76 -30.42
N LYS A 311 19.29 2.30 -30.94
CA LYS A 311 18.19 1.48 -31.47
C LYS A 311 18.56 0.97 -32.87
N GLY A 312 18.54 -0.34 -33.04
CA GLY A 312 18.70 -0.99 -34.33
C GLY A 312 17.37 -1.20 -35.05
N ASN A 313 17.38 -2.07 -36.06
CA ASN A 313 16.19 -2.45 -36.82
C ASN A 313 15.24 -3.29 -35.92
N GLY A 314 13.97 -2.90 -35.87
CA GLY A 314 12.98 -3.56 -35.03
C GLY A 314 13.28 -3.36 -33.53
N ASN A 315 13.39 -4.44 -32.77
CA ASN A 315 13.65 -4.42 -31.32
C ASN A 315 15.14 -4.69 -30.97
N SER A 316 16.06 -4.69 -31.96
CA SER A 316 17.49 -4.93 -31.74
C SER A 316 18.17 -3.69 -31.14
N ARG A 317 19.25 -3.91 -30.38
CA ARG A 317 20.14 -2.87 -29.89
C ARG A 317 21.47 -3.00 -30.59
N VAL A 318 22.10 -1.88 -30.91
CA VAL A 318 23.37 -1.84 -31.63
C VAL A 318 24.35 -0.91 -30.93
N VAL A 319 25.63 -1.24 -31.05
CA VAL A 319 26.74 -0.40 -30.64
C VAL A 319 27.66 -0.19 -31.86
N TYR A 320 28.39 0.90 -31.87
CA TYR A 320 29.38 1.20 -32.88
C TYR A 320 30.77 1.04 -32.27
N VAL A 321 31.45 -0.05 -32.63
CA VAL A 321 32.81 -0.38 -32.17
C VAL A 321 33.84 0.30 -33.02
N ARG A 322 34.75 1.05 -32.40
CA ARG A 322 35.88 1.74 -33.09
C ARG A 322 37.02 0.74 -33.34
N LYS A 323 37.43 0.62 -34.57
CA LYS A 323 38.62 -0.15 -35.01
C LYS A 323 39.57 0.77 -35.78
N GLY A 324 40.42 1.51 -35.06
CA GLY A 324 41.27 2.53 -35.64
C GLY A 324 40.42 3.67 -36.25
N MET A 325 40.56 3.92 -37.58
CA MET A 325 39.80 4.94 -38.31
C MET A 325 38.42 4.45 -38.82
N LYS A 326 38.03 3.23 -38.52
CA LYS A 326 36.79 2.60 -39.00
C LYS A 326 35.88 2.24 -37.86
N THR A 327 34.57 2.24 -38.12
CA THR A 327 33.56 1.88 -37.15
C THR A 327 32.76 0.68 -37.64
N GLU A 328 32.63 -0.32 -36.79
CA GLU A 328 31.83 -1.51 -37.02
C GLU A 328 30.52 -1.41 -36.28
N LYS A 329 29.40 -1.42 -36.97
CA LYS A 329 28.06 -1.53 -36.36
C LYS A 329 27.84 -2.97 -35.95
N ARG A 330 27.62 -3.20 -34.63
CA ARG A 330 27.45 -4.53 -34.09
C ARG A 330 26.15 -4.63 -33.28
N THR A 331 25.37 -5.66 -33.57
CA THR A 331 24.17 -5.96 -32.79
C THR A 331 24.56 -6.57 -31.47
N VAL A 332 24.00 -6.03 -30.37
CA VAL A 332 24.26 -6.49 -29.01
C VAL A 332 22.97 -6.92 -28.30
N LYS A 333 23.11 -7.88 -27.40
CA LYS A 333 22.05 -8.26 -26.50
C LYS A 333 22.34 -7.62 -25.15
N ILE A 334 21.45 -6.71 -24.71
CA ILE A 334 21.58 -6.07 -23.42
C ILE A 334 20.89 -6.90 -22.32
N GLY A 335 21.44 -6.85 -21.12
CA GLY A 335 20.89 -7.42 -19.90
C GLY A 335 20.29 -6.34 -18.99
N ILE A 336 20.80 -6.24 -17.75
CA ILE A 336 20.43 -5.22 -16.80
C ILE A 336 20.94 -3.85 -17.28
N SER A 337 20.14 -2.82 -17.12
CA SER A 337 20.54 -1.44 -17.44
C SER A 337 20.00 -0.49 -16.39
N ASN A 338 20.83 0.43 -15.94
CA ASN A 338 20.45 1.54 -15.08
C ASN A 338 20.51 2.87 -15.85
N THR A 339 20.51 4.01 -15.16
CA THR A 339 20.55 5.34 -15.77
C THR A 339 21.87 5.68 -16.44
N GLU A 340 22.97 5.03 -16.06
CA GLU A 340 24.33 5.37 -16.51
C GLU A 340 24.91 4.28 -17.41
N HIS A 341 24.72 3.00 -17.07
CA HIS A 341 25.35 1.87 -17.73
C HIS A 341 24.32 0.82 -18.16
N ALA A 342 24.67 0.07 -19.20
CA ALA A 342 23.95 -1.11 -19.67
C ALA A 342 24.88 -2.31 -19.70
N GLN A 343 24.41 -3.45 -19.16
CA GLN A 343 25.09 -4.73 -19.26
C GLN A 343 24.99 -5.27 -20.69
N ILE A 344 26.08 -5.73 -21.22
CA ILE A 344 26.14 -6.44 -22.54
C ILE A 344 26.29 -7.92 -22.27
N LEU A 345 25.27 -8.70 -22.64
CA LEU A 345 25.28 -10.16 -22.52
C LEU A 345 26.05 -10.82 -23.68
N HIS A 346 25.92 -10.28 -24.90
CA HIS A 346 26.56 -10.79 -26.10
C HIS A 346 26.84 -9.66 -27.08
N GLY A 347 27.92 -9.79 -27.85
CA GLY A 347 28.25 -8.92 -28.97
C GLY A 347 29.36 -7.90 -28.72
N LEU A 348 29.93 -7.83 -27.52
CA LEU A 348 31.03 -6.93 -27.18
C LEU A 348 32.00 -7.62 -26.21
N ILE A 349 33.29 -7.28 -26.33
CA ILE A 349 34.38 -7.80 -25.50
C ILE A 349 34.94 -6.67 -24.66
N VAL A 350 35.45 -7.00 -23.46
CA VAL A 350 36.12 -6.04 -22.58
C VAL A 350 37.31 -5.38 -23.25
N GLY A 351 37.45 -4.08 -23.13
CA GLY A 351 38.52 -3.29 -23.74
C GLY A 351 38.19 -2.78 -25.15
N GLU A 352 37.08 -3.17 -25.76
CA GLU A 352 36.66 -2.58 -27.04
C GLU A 352 36.18 -1.14 -26.85
N GLU A 353 36.62 -0.27 -27.73
CA GLU A 353 36.25 1.14 -27.75
C GLU A 353 34.98 1.34 -28.57
N ILE A 354 34.00 2.02 -28.00
CA ILE A 354 32.66 2.25 -28.55
C ILE A 354 32.36 3.73 -28.66
N LEU A 355 31.59 4.12 -29.66
CA LEU A 355 31.16 5.50 -29.87
C LEU A 355 29.97 5.83 -28.92
N LEU A 356 29.99 7.04 -28.38
CA LEU A 356 28.90 7.58 -27.58
C LEU A 356 27.80 8.26 -28.40
N ASN A 357 28.11 8.58 -29.67
CA ASN A 357 27.17 9.19 -30.60
C ASN A 357 27.02 8.29 -31.84
N GLU A 358 25.83 8.28 -32.43
CA GLU A 358 25.59 7.59 -33.69
C GLU A 358 26.41 8.28 -34.81
N PRO A 359 27.26 7.53 -35.55
CA PRO A 359 28.04 8.15 -36.61
C PRO A 359 27.10 8.70 -37.68
N GLU A 360 27.29 9.96 -38.07
CA GLU A 360 26.55 10.59 -39.15
C GLU A 360 26.74 9.78 -40.44
N ARG A 361 25.66 9.37 -41.07
CA ARG A 361 25.70 8.78 -42.41
C ARG A 361 26.26 9.84 -43.31
N GLY A 362 27.49 9.64 -43.77
CA GLY A 362 28.14 10.56 -44.67
C GLY A 362 27.20 10.96 -45.81
N GLN A 363 26.78 12.21 -45.82
CA GLN A 363 26.12 12.80 -46.95
C GLN A 363 27.12 12.68 -48.14
N LYS A 364 26.77 11.87 -49.13
CA LYS A 364 27.45 11.94 -50.42
C LYS A 364 27.34 13.40 -50.88
N ARG A 365 28.42 14.16 -50.72
CA ARG A 365 28.57 15.39 -51.49
C ARG A 365 28.51 15.01 -52.97
N GLY A 366 27.40 15.35 -53.62
CA GLY A 366 27.21 15.29 -55.03
C GLY A 366 28.02 16.38 -55.76
#